data_4f4dbb7a40b422aee46b707c6ebe4c3d
#
_entry.id   4f4dbb7a40b422aee46b707c6ebe4c3d
#
_cell.length_a   1.000
_cell.length_b   1.000
_cell.length_c   1.000
_cell.angle_alpha   90.00
_cell.angle_beta   90.00
_cell.angle_gamma   90.00
#
_symmetry.space_group_name_H-M   'P 1'
#
loop_
_entity.id
_entity.type
_entity.pdbx_description
1 polymer ?
#
loop_
_entity_poly.entity_id
_entity_poly.type
_entity_poly.pdbx_seq_one_letter_code
_entity_poly.pdbx_strand_id
1 'polypeptide(L)'
;MGTLYLVRHGQASFGAEDYDVLSPLGRQQAVRLGEHWRARGQGFDAVITGTLRRHTQTLEGIAEGLQTQPEVLQLPGLNEYDSHALISAIHPQPLGPADTPERYRAHFRILCDALAQWMAGVISPQGMPTWDEFAGGVRAALDHVRHHHAGQNVLLVSSGGPISTAGGEVLGTAPEVTISLNRRIRNSAVTEFSVSPKRL
;
A
#
# COMPACT_ATOMS: atom_id res chain seq x y z
N MET A 1 -14.89 11.75 16.21
CA MET A 1 -14.12 11.76 14.95
C MET A 1 -13.25 10.52 14.99
N GLY A 2 -13.30 9.68 13.98
CA GLY A 2 -12.48 8.46 13.92
C GLY A 2 -11.16 8.71 13.19
N THR A 3 -10.31 7.69 13.16
CA THR A 3 -9.02 7.75 12.46
C THR A 3 -8.82 6.52 11.59
N LEU A 4 -8.47 6.71 10.32
CA LEU A 4 -8.00 5.67 9.42
C LEU A 4 -6.46 5.61 9.48
N TYR A 5 -5.95 4.46 9.87
CA TYR A 5 -4.53 4.14 9.93
C TYR A 5 -4.16 3.29 8.71
N LEU A 6 -3.54 3.89 7.70
CA LEU A 6 -3.04 3.21 6.52
C LEU A 6 -1.61 2.73 6.79
N VAL A 7 -1.40 1.43 6.80
CA VAL A 7 -0.10 0.80 7.08
C VAL A 7 0.45 0.17 5.82
N ARG A 8 1.63 0.59 5.40
CA ARG A 8 2.37 -0.14 4.37
C ARG A 8 2.90 -1.45 4.95
N HIS A 9 2.77 -2.54 4.21
CA HIS A 9 3.30 -3.84 4.61
C HIS A 9 4.76 -3.78 5.05
N GLY A 10 5.17 -4.70 5.91
CA GLY A 10 6.56 -4.91 6.33
C GLY A 10 7.47 -5.23 5.14
N GLN A 11 8.77 -5.25 5.35
CA GLN A 11 9.71 -5.56 4.27
C GLN A 11 9.38 -6.91 3.64
N ALA A 12 9.17 -6.92 2.32
CA ALA A 12 8.99 -8.14 1.54
C ALA A 12 10.35 -8.82 1.27
N SER A 13 10.32 -10.10 0.89
CA SER A 13 11.50 -10.91 0.59
C SER A 13 12.06 -10.57 -0.79
N PHE A 14 12.72 -9.42 -0.91
CA PHE A 14 13.28 -8.94 -2.16
C PHE A 14 14.36 -9.90 -2.67
N GLY A 15 14.22 -10.34 -3.94
CA GLY A 15 15.18 -11.29 -4.56
C GLY A 15 14.94 -12.76 -4.21
N ALA A 16 13.94 -13.11 -3.39
CA ALA A 16 13.50 -14.48 -3.20
C ALA A 16 12.62 -14.96 -4.36
N GLU A 17 12.45 -16.28 -4.47
CA GLU A 17 11.58 -16.91 -5.48
C GLU A 17 10.13 -16.43 -5.36
N ASP A 18 9.66 -16.18 -4.14
CA ASP A 18 8.34 -15.61 -3.84
C ASP A 18 8.51 -14.23 -3.16
N TYR A 19 8.33 -13.18 -3.97
CA TYR A 19 8.37 -11.80 -3.48
C TYR A 19 7.18 -11.43 -2.59
N ASP A 20 6.04 -12.14 -2.72
CA ASP A 20 4.82 -11.79 -1.98
C ASP A 20 4.80 -12.30 -0.52
N VAL A 21 5.96 -12.62 0.04
CA VAL A 21 6.13 -12.97 1.46
C VAL A 21 6.97 -11.93 2.20
N LEU A 22 6.68 -11.71 3.47
CA LEU A 22 7.54 -10.88 4.32
C LEU A 22 8.90 -11.54 4.56
N SER A 23 9.94 -10.73 4.58
CA SER A 23 11.23 -11.13 5.15
C SER A 23 11.12 -11.29 6.68
N PRO A 24 12.09 -11.98 7.33
CA PRO A 24 12.14 -12.03 8.80
C PRO A 24 12.13 -10.64 9.44
N LEU A 25 12.80 -9.66 8.82
CA LEU A 25 12.76 -8.26 9.27
C LEU A 25 11.36 -7.65 9.10
N GLY A 26 10.68 -7.92 7.96
CA GLY A 26 9.32 -7.42 7.73
C GLY A 26 8.34 -7.93 8.77
N ARG A 27 8.46 -9.20 9.18
CA ARG A 27 7.65 -9.75 10.27
C ARG A 27 7.96 -9.05 11.60
N GLN A 28 9.24 -8.85 11.93
CA GLN A 28 9.61 -8.12 13.14
C GLN A 28 9.08 -6.69 13.14
N GLN A 29 9.12 -5.99 12.01
CA GLN A 29 8.56 -4.65 11.86
C GLN A 29 7.06 -4.64 12.20
N ALA A 30 6.30 -5.60 11.69
CA ALA A 30 4.87 -5.72 11.94
C ALA A 30 4.56 -6.00 13.43
N VAL A 31 5.26 -6.95 14.05
CA VAL A 31 5.09 -7.26 15.48
C VAL A 31 5.41 -6.04 16.35
N ARG A 32 6.53 -5.35 16.06
CA ARG A 32 6.93 -4.15 16.80
C ARG A 32 5.92 -3.01 16.69
N LEU A 33 5.29 -2.85 15.52
CA LEU A 33 4.21 -1.88 15.37
C LEU A 33 3.01 -2.22 16.26
N GLY A 34 2.60 -3.49 16.30
CA GLY A 34 1.54 -3.96 17.19
C GLY A 34 1.87 -3.75 18.66
N GLU A 35 3.08 -4.11 19.10
CA GLU A 35 3.57 -3.87 20.47
C GLU A 35 3.54 -2.38 20.85
N HIS A 36 3.94 -1.51 19.91
CA HIS A 36 3.92 -0.06 20.10
C HIS A 36 2.50 0.45 20.33
N TRP A 37 1.53 0.01 19.54
CA TRP A 37 0.13 0.38 19.71
C TRP A 37 -0.46 -0.18 21.00
N ARG A 38 -0.15 -1.42 21.34
CA ARG A 38 -0.58 -2.00 22.62
C ARG A 38 -0.07 -1.19 23.82
N ALA A 39 1.20 -0.79 23.81
CA ALA A 39 1.79 0.01 24.89
C ALA A 39 1.14 1.38 25.05
N ARG A 40 0.45 1.88 24.00
CA ARG A 40 -0.29 3.14 24.01
C ARG A 40 -1.79 2.98 24.26
N GLY A 41 -2.25 1.75 24.46
CA GLY A 41 -3.68 1.48 24.59
C GLY A 41 -4.47 1.73 23.29
N GLN A 42 -3.79 1.76 22.12
CA GLN A 42 -4.44 1.94 20.84
C GLN A 42 -5.13 0.64 20.42
N GLY A 43 -6.43 0.71 20.18
CA GLY A 43 -7.25 -0.35 19.60
C GLY A 43 -7.87 0.07 18.28
N PHE A 44 -8.41 -0.91 17.54
CA PHE A 44 -9.07 -0.71 16.26
C PHE A 44 -10.45 -1.35 16.29
N ASP A 45 -11.44 -0.58 15.82
CA ASP A 45 -12.84 -1.01 15.75
C ASP A 45 -13.12 -1.85 14.50
N ALA A 46 -12.32 -1.63 13.44
CA ALA A 46 -12.39 -2.37 12.19
C ALA A 46 -10.99 -2.58 11.61
N VAL A 47 -10.82 -3.72 10.92
CA VAL A 47 -9.55 -4.10 10.30
C VAL A 47 -9.79 -4.50 8.85
N ILE A 48 -9.07 -3.85 7.94
CA ILE A 48 -9.19 -4.04 6.50
C ILE A 48 -7.80 -4.33 5.92
N THR A 49 -7.73 -5.18 4.91
CA THR A 49 -6.45 -5.46 4.23
C THR A 49 -6.66 -5.75 2.75
N GLY A 50 -5.61 -5.58 1.95
CA GLY A 50 -5.56 -6.18 0.63
C GLY A 50 -5.41 -7.71 0.71
N THR A 51 -5.45 -8.39 -0.44
CA THR A 51 -5.42 -9.86 -0.51
C THR A 51 -4.02 -10.44 -0.72
N LEU A 52 -2.99 -9.59 -0.90
CA LEU A 52 -1.61 -10.05 -1.08
C LEU A 52 -1.07 -10.67 0.22
N ARG A 53 -0.25 -11.72 0.08
CA ARG A 53 0.31 -12.46 1.23
C ARG A 53 1.09 -11.54 2.17
N ARG A 54 1.88 -10.61 1.64
CA ARG A 54 2.62 -9.63 2.45
C ARG A 54 1.71 -8.69 3.24
N HIS A 55 0.46 -8.44 2.77
CA HIS A 55 -0.53 -7.65 3.52
C HIS A 55 -1.06 -8.46 4.70
N THR A 56 -1.51 -9.70 4.44
CA THR A 56 -2.05 -10.58 5.49
C THR A 56 -1.00 -10.91 6.54
N GLN A 57 0.23 -11.23 6.14
CA GLN A 57 1.33 -11.51 7.06
C GLN A 57 1.73 -10.27 7.91
N THR A 58 1.63 -9.06 7.32
CA THR A 58 1.84 -7.83 8.10
C THR A 58 0.75 -7.67 9.15
N LEU A 59 -0.50 -7.89 8.77
CA LEU A 59 -1.61 -7.82 9.71
C LEU A 59 -1.49 -8.88 10.82
N GLU A 60 -1.12 -10.11 10.48
CA GLU A 60 -0.85 -11.18 11.46
C GLU A 60 0.22 -10.76 12.48
N GLY A 61 1.34 -10.18 12.02
CA GLY A 61 2.37 -9.67 12.91
C GLY A 61 1.89 -8.51 13.79
N ILE A 62 1.10 -7.59 13.25
CA ILE A 62 0.49 -6.51 14.03
C ILE A 62 -0.46 -7.07 15.09
N ALA A 63 -1.32 -8.03 14.73
CA ALA A 63 -2.26 -8.67 15.64
C ALA A 63 -1.55 -9.44 16.76
N GLU A 64 -0.44 -10.13 16.44
CA GLU A 64 0.45 -10.75 17.42
C GLU A 64 0.98 -9.73 18.43
N GLY A 65 1.53 -8.61 17.95
CA GLY A 65 2.04 -7.53 18.79
C GLY A 65 0.98 -6.86 19.66
N LEU A 66 -0.22 -6.66 19.10
CA LEU A 66 -1.40 -6.15 19.81
C LEU A 66 -1.99 -7.17 20.79
N GLN A 67 -1.71 -8.46 20.63
CA GLN A 67 -2.35 -9.58 21.35
C GLN A 67 -3.87 -9.63 21.09
N THR A 68 -4.30 -9.47 19.83
CA THR A 68 -5.70 -9.49 19.41
C THR A 68 -5.91 -10.47 18.26
N GLN A 69 -7.16 -10.86 18.02
CA GLN A 69 -7.58 -11.65 16.87
C GLN A 69 -8.78 -10.95 16.21
N PRO A 70 -8.54 -9.92 15.39
CA PRO A 70 -9.62 -9.16 14.77
C PRO A 70 -10.30 -9.94 13.65
N GLU A 71 -11.57 -9.64 13.43
CA GLU A 71 -12.21 -9.95 12.15
C GLU A 71 -11.62 -9.04 11.06
N VAL A 72 -11.38 -9.59 9.88
CA VAL A 72 -10.66 -8.92 8.80
C VAL A 72 -11.50 -8.87 7.53
N LEU A 73 -11.75 -7.67 7.03
CA LEU A 73 -12.30 -7.47 5.68
C LEU A 73 -11.16 -7.41 4.67
N GLN A 74 -11.21 -8.28 3.65
CA GLN A 74 -10.25 -8.26 2.55
C GLN A 74 -10.82 -7.57 1.33
N LEU A 75 -10.11 -6.58 0.79
CA LEU A 75 -10.50 -5.81 -0.39
C LEU A 75 -9.40 -5.88 -1.47
N PRO A 76 -9.63 -6.59 -2.59
CA PRO A 76 -8.64 -6.68 -3.69
C PRO A 76 -8.22 -5.34 -4.27
N GLY A 77 -9.09 -4.31 -4.23
CA GLY A 77 -8.77 -2.95 -4.65
C GLY A 77 -7.66 -2.25 -3.86
N LEU A 78 -7.17 -2.88 -2.77
CA LEU A 78 -6.03 -2.43 -1.97
C LEU A 78 -4.71 -3.14 -2.34
N ASN A 79 -4.73 -3.98 -3.37
CA ASN A 79 -3.52 -4.66 -3.84
C ASN A 79 -2.61 -3.71 -4.62
N GLU A 80 -1.30 -4.00 -4.57
CA GLU A 80 -0.31 -3.25 -5.34
C GLU A 80 -0.45 -3.53 -6.84
N TYR A 81 -0.09 -2.56 -7.66
CA TYR A 81 0.06 -2.74 -9.10
C TYR A 81 1.28 -3.61 -9.45
N ASP A 82 1.30 -4.19 -10.64
CA ASP A 82 2.44 -4.93 -11.15
C ASP A 82 3.49 -3.98 -11.77
N SER A 83 4.57 -3.73 -11.01
CA SER A 83 5.67 -2.89 -11.47
C SER A 83 6.43 -3.46 -12.66
N HIS A 84 6.47 -4.81 -12.81
CA HIS A 84 7.11 -5.45 -13.96
C HIS A 84 6.30 -5.22 -15.24
N ALA A 85 4.99 -5.38 -15.18
CA ALA A 85 4.12 -5.11 -16.31
C ALA A 85 4.21 -3.64 -16.75
N LEU A 86 4.26 -2.69 -15.79
CA LEU A 86 4.44 -1.27 -16.06
C LEU A 86 5.77 -0.99 -16.77
N ILE A 87 6.87 -1.48 -16.23
CA ILE A 87 8.20 -1.29 -16.83
C ILE A 87 8.25 -1.89 -18.22
N SER A 88 7.75 -3.10 -18.41
CA SER A 88 7.77 -3.80 -19.70
C SER A 88 6.95 -3.09 -20.78
N ALA A 89 5.91 -2.35 -20.40
CA ALA A 89 5.10 -1.58 -21.34
C ALA A 89 5.85 -0.42 -22.00
N ILE A 90 6.86 0.15 -21.35
CA ILE A 90 7.65 1.27 -21.91
C ILE A 90 9.11 0.87 -22.19
N HIS A 91 9.57 -0.25 -21.64
CA HIS A 91 10.93 -0.77 -21.82
C HIS A 91 10.86 -2.27 -22.10
N PRO A 92 10.63 -2.68 -23.39
CA PRO A 92 10.41 -4.08 -23.74
C PRO A 92 11.61 -5.00 -23.50
N GLN A 93 12.83 -4.44 -23.44
CA GLN A 93 14.03 -5.23 -23.17
C GLN A 93 14.17 -5.48 -21.67
N PRO A 94 14.54 -6.70 -21.25
CA PRO A 94 14.77 -6.99 -19.83
C PRO A 94 15.82 -6.04 -19.24
N LEU A 95 15.48 -5.42 -18.12
CA LEU A 95 16.46 -4.68 -17.33
C LEU A 95 17.42 -5.68 -16.70
N GLY A 96 18.72 -5.42 -16.82
CA GLY A 96 19.73 -6.20 -16.10
C GLY A 96 19.59 -6.09 -14.59
N PRO A 97 20.34 -6.84 -13.78
CA PRO A 97 20.24 -6.79 -12.34
C PRO A 97 20.53 -5.38 -11.79
N ALA A 98 19.73 -4.95 -10.81
CA ALA A 98 19.91 -3.66 -10.12
C ALA A 98 20.97 -3.79 -9.00
N ASP A 99 22.17 -4.26 -9.35
CA ASP A 99 23.25 -4.63 -8.44
C ASP A 99 24.15 -3.45 -8.05
N THR A 100 23.97 -2.28 -8.68
CA THR A 100 24.64 -1.05 -8.31
C THR A 100 23.64 0.08 -7.99
N PRO A 101 24.02 1.07 -7.17
CA PRO A 101 23.17 2.22 -6.88
C PRO A 101 22.73 3.00 -8.14
N GLU A 102 23.58 3.03 -9.17
CA GLU A 102 23.30 3.69 -10.45
C GLU A 102 22.23 2.94 -11.24
N ARG A 103 22.35 1.61 -11.35
CA ARG A 103 21.36 0.75 -12.01
C ARG A 103 20.03 0.78 -11.27
N TYR A 104 20.07 0.68 -9.94
CA TYR A 104 18.86 0.82 -9.13
C TYR A 104 18.14 2.16 -9.40
N ARG A 105 18.87 3.28 -9.43
CA ARG A 105 18.31 4.59 -9.77
C ARG A 105 17.77 4.67 -11.20
N ALA A 106 18.41 4.00 -12.15
CA ALA A 106 17.96 3.94 -13.54
C ALA A 106 16.66 3.14 -13.66
N HIS A 107 16.57 1.94 -13.09
CA HIS A 107 15.33 1.13 -13.05
C HIS A 107 14.19 1.92 -12.40
N PHE A 108 14.52 2.63 -11.33
CA PHE A 108 13.53 3.40 -10.60
C PHE A 108 13.00 4.61 -11.40
N ARG A 109 13.83 5.25 -12.20
CA ARG A 109 13.36 6.30 -13.13
C ARG A 109 12.40 5.74 -14.16
N ILE A 110 12.74 4.59 -14.77
CA ILE A 110 11.86 3.91 -15.73
C ILE A 110 10.50 3.59 -15.09
N LEU A 111 10.49 3.06 -13.87
CA LEU A 111 9.24 2.82 -13.15
C LEU A 111 8.44 4.09 -12.91
N CYS A 112 9.07 5.21 -12.54
CA CYS A 112 8.38 6.48 -12.38
C CYS A 112 7.76 7.00 -13.68
N ASP A 113 8.49 6.86 -14.79
CA ASP A 113 8.00 7.24 -16.12
C ASP A 113 6.82 6.35 -16.55
N ALA A 114 6.90 5.04 -16.31
CA ALA A 114 5.81 4.11 -16.57
C ALA A 114 4.56 4.44 -15.73
N LEU A 115 4.74 4.73 -14.44
CA LEU A 115 3.65 5.17 -13.56
C LEU A 115 2.98 6.44 -14.07
N ALA A 116 3.76 7.44 -14.47
CA ALA A 116 3.23 8.69 -15.00
C ALA A 116 2.40 8.45 -16.29
N GLN A 117 2.88 7.60 -17.18
CA GLN A 117 2.15 7.25 -18.42
C GLN A 117 0.90 6.42 -18.13
N TRP A 118 0.94 5.51 -17.17
CA TRP A 118 -0.23 4.73 -16.74
C TRP A 118 -1.28 5.64 -16.09
N MET A 119 -0.88 6.54 -15.19
CA MET A 119 -1.77 7.52 -14.58
C MET A 119 -2.40 8.47 -15.58
N ALA A 120 -1.68 8.79 -16.67
CA ALA A 120 -2.19 9.60 -17.77
C ALA A 120 -3.03 8.81 -18.80
N GLY A 121 -3.19 7.49 -18.62
CA GLY A 121 -3.90 6.62 -19.57
C GLY A 121 -3.17 6.40 -20.90
N VAL A 122 -1.87 6.74 -20.96
CA VAL A 122 -1.04 6.56 -22.18
C VAL A 122 -0.67 5.09 -22.39
N ILE A 123 -0.46 4.36 -21.31
CA ILE A 123 -0.21 2.90 -21.33
C ILE A 123 -1.27 2.17 -20.51
N SER A 124 -1.61 0.96 -20.97
CA SER A 124 -2.49 0.03 -20.25
C SER A 124 -1.91 -1.39 -20.38
N PRO A 125 -1.00 -1.80 -19.47
CA PRO A 125 -0.36 -3.10 -19.55
C PRO A 125 -1.39 -4.24 -19.51
N GLN A 126 -1.19 -5.25 -20.35
CA GLN A 126 -2.08 -6.41 -20.39
C GLN A 126 -2.03 -7.18 -19.05
N GLY A 127 -3.19 -7.59 -18.56
CA GLY A 127 -3.32 -8.34 -17.30
C GLY A 127 -3.29 -7.45 -16.04
N MET A 128 -3.19 -6.14 -16.21
CA MET A 128 -3.32 -5.14 -15.15
C MET A 128 -4.61 -4.32 -15.31
N PRO A 129 -5.17 -3.79 -14.22
CA PRO A 129 -6.21 -2.76 -14.31
C PRO A 129 -5.66 -1.49 -14.98
N THR A 130 -6.52 -0.72 -15.60
CA THR A 130 -6.24 0.68 -15.95
C THR A 130 -5.99 1.49 -14.68
N TRP A 131 -5.39 2.68 -14.82
CA TRP A 131 -5.23 3.57 -13.67
C TRP A 131 -6.57 3.91 -13.01
N ASP A 132 -7.60 4.20 -13.82
CA ASP A 132 -8.93 4.53 -13.29
C ASP A 132 -9.56 3.39 -12.50
N GLU A 133 -9.40 2.15 -12.96
CA GLU A 133 -9.86 0.96 -12.22
C GLU A 133 -9.07 0.75 -10.93
N PHE A 134 -7.75 0.92 -10.97
CA PHE A 134 -6.90 0.81 -9.78
C PHE A 134 -7.24 1.90 -8.75
N ALA A 135 -7.29 3.16 -9.17
CA ALA A 135 -7.68 4.28 -8.32
C ALA A 135 -9.14 4.13 -7.83
N GLY A 136 -10.02 3.60 -8.69
CA GLY A 136 -11.40 3.24 -8.34
C GLY A 136 -11.49 2.23 -7.21
N GLY A 137 -10.63 1.20 -7.22
CA GLY A 137 -10.53 0.22 -6.13
C GLY A 137 -10.11 0.86 -4.81
N VAL A 138 -9.15 1.78 -4.84
CA VAL A 138 -8.72 2.54 -3.66
C VAL A 138 -9.84 3.45 -3.17
N ARG A 139 -10.50 4.21 -4.06
CA ARG A 139 -11.65 5.06 -3.71
C ARG A 139 -12.77 4.25 -3.06
N ALA A 140 -13.11 3.09 -3.62
CA ALA A 140 -14.14 2.22 -3.06
C ALA A 140 -13.81 1.77 -1.63
N ALA A 141 -12.54 1.47 -1.33
CA ALA A 141 -12.10 1.14 0.02
C ALA A 141 -12.20 2.34 0.98
N LEU A 142 -11.82 3.55 0.55
CA LEU A 142 -11.97 4.77 1.34
C LEU A 142 -13.45 5.11 1.59
N ASP A 143 -14.31 4.94 0.58
CA ASP A 143 -15.74 5.14 0.69
C ASP A 143 -16.38 4.11 1.64
N HIS A 144 -15.93 2.86 1.60
CA HIS A 144 -16.35 1.84 2.56
C HIS A 144 -16.06 2.28 4.00
N VAL A 145 -14.84 2.75 4.28
CA VAL A 145 -14.46 3.26 5.60
C VAL A 145 -15.34 4.44 6.00
N ARG A 146 -15.54 5.40 5.09
CA ARG A 146 -16.35 6.58 5.36
C ARG A 146 -17.81 6.27 5.67
N HIS A 147 -18.40 5.31 4.96
CA HIS A 147 -19.82 4.97 5.13
C HIS A 147 -20.12 4.02 6.30
N HIS A 148 -19.22 3.08 6.56
CA HIS A 148 -19.47 2.03 7.54
C HIS A 148 -18.71 2.21 8.86
N HIS A 149 -17.63 3.02 8.85
CA HIS A 149 -16.71 3.15 9.99
C HIS A 149 -16.49 4.61 10.42
N ALA A 150 -17.39 5.52 10.07
CA ALA A 150 -17.28 6.91 10.48
C ALA A 150 -17.29 7.03 12.01
N GLY A 151 -16.29 7.72 12.55
CA GLY A 151 -16.11 7.88 14.00
C GLY A 151 -15.34 6.75 14.69
N GLN A 152 -14.97 5.71 13.96
CA GLN A 152 -14.21 4.56 14.44
C GLN A 152 -12.71 4.68 14.12
N ASN A 153 -11.89 3.94 14.84
CA ASN A 153 -10.47 3.73 14.52
C ASN A 153 -10.34 2.50 13.60
N VAL A 154 -9.90 2.73 12.37
CA VAL A 154 -9.81 1.69 11.35
C VAL A 154 -8.34 1.42 11.02
N LEU A 155 -7.91 0.17 11.13
CA LEU A 155 -6.62 -0.29 10.63
C LEU A 155 -6.77 -0.80 9.20
N LEU A 156 -5.99 -0.27 8.27
CA LEU A 156 -5.96 -0.72 6.89
C LEU A 156 -4.52 -1.04 6.47
N VAL A 157 -4.25 -2.31 6.15
CA VAL A 157 -2.92 -2.77 5.69
C VAL A 157 -2.90 -2.92 4.18
N SER A 158 -1.93 -2.28 3.52
CA SER A 158 -1.81 -2.26 2.06
C SER A 158 -0.35 -2.05 1.62
N SER A 159 -0.17 -1.60 0.39
CA SER A 159 1.12 -1.31 -0.26
C SER A 159 1.32 0.18 -0.53
N GLY A 160 2.51 0.55 -0.98
CA GLY A 160 2.88 1.93 -1.25
C GLY A 160 2.02 2.60 -2.31
N GLY A 161 1.69 1.89 -3.39
CA GLY A 161 0.84 2.40 -4.47
C GLY A 161 -0.56 2.78 -4.00
N PRO A 162 -1.35 1.86 -3.43
CA PRO A 162 -2.67 2.20 -2.91
C PRO A 162 -2.65 3.29 -1.84
N ILE A 163 -1.68 3.28 -0.90
CA ILE A 163 -1.60 4.28 0.17
C ILE A 163 -1.29 5.67 -0.40
N SER A 164 -0.35 5.77 -1.35
CA SER A 164 -0.05 7.04 -2.01
C SER A 164 -1.20 7.53 -2.87
N THR A 165 -1.93 6.62 -3.51
CA THR A 165 -3.15 6.94 -4.27
C THR A 165 -4.23 7.48 -3.33
N ALA A 166 -4.46 6.83 -2.17
CA ALA A 166 -5.36 7.33 -1.15
C ALA A 166 -4.98 8.76 -0.70
N GLY A 167 -3.68 8.99 -0.44
CA GLY A 167 -3.18 10.33 -0.12
C GLY A 167 -3.43 11.35 -1.24
N GLY A 168 -3.17 10.96 -2.49
CA GLY A 168 -3.44 11.79 -3.66
C GLY A 168 -4.92 12.16 -3.81
N GLU A 169 -5.82 11.19 -3.64
CA GLU A 169 -7.27 11.39 -3.69
C GLU A 169 -7.78 12.33 -2.59
N VAL A 170 -7.33 12.11 -1.33
CA VAL A 170 -7.76 12.93 -0.18
C VAL A 170 -7.26 14.36 -0.29
N LEU A 171 -6.03 14.55 -0.79
CA LEU A 171 -5.38 15.87 -0.89
C LEU A 171 -5.62 16.57 -2.23
N GLY A 172 -6.18 15.88 -3.23
CA GLY A 172 -6.38 16.43 -4.57
C GLY A 172 -5.05 16.78 -5.25
N THR A 173 -4.02 15.94 -5.11
CA THR A 173 -2.68 16.23 -5.62
C THR A 173 -2.51 15.81 -7.08
N ALA A 174 -1.56 16.45 -7.77
CA ALA A 174 -1.14 16.04 -9.09
C ALA A 174 -0.46 14.65 -9.09
N PRO A 175 -0.49 13.91 -10.20
CA PRO A 175 0.09 12.56 -10.32
C PRO A 175 1.54 12.47 -9.85
N GLU A 176 2.38 13.45 -10.15
CA GLU A 176 3.79 13.49 -9.76
C GLU A 176 3.97 13.50 -8.24
N VAL A 177 3.05 14.14 -7.52
CA VAL A 177 3.05 14.15 -6.04
C VAL A 177 2.71 12.77 -5.51
N THR A 178 1.70 12.10 -6.08
CA THR A 178 1.32 10.72 -5.73
C THR A 178 2.49 9.75 -5.94
N ILE A 179 3.17 9.81 -7.10
CA ILE A 179 4.38 9.02 -7.38
C ILE A 179 5.47 9.33 -6.35
N SER A 180 5.67 10.62 -6.03
CA SER A 180 6.67 11.05 -5.05
C SER A 180 6.37 10.55 -3.64
N LEU A 181 5.10 10.50 -3.23
CA LEU A 181 4.67 9.92 -1.95
C LEU A 181 4.95 8.42 -1.88
N ASN A 182 4.57 7.66 -2.93
CA ASN A 182 4.82 6.23 -3.01
C ASN A 182 6.31 5.88 -2.75
N ARG A 183 7.22 6.71 -3.27
CA ARG A 183 8.66 6.57 -3.08
C ARG A 183 9.15 6.80 -1.64
N ARG A 184 8.40 7.52 -0.84
CA ARG A 184 8.79 7.97 0.50
C ARG A 184 8.15 7.17 1.63
N ILE A 185 7.02 6.53 1.38
CA ILE A 185 6.36 5.69 2.36
C ILE A 185 7.24 4.46 2.63
N ARG A 186 7.75 4.32 3.83
CA ARG A 186 8.62 3.20 4.24
C ARG A 186 7.81 1.97 4.62
N ASN A 187 8.44 0.80 4.66
CA ASN A 187 7.82 -0.42 5.20
C ASN A 187 7.36 -0.17 6.64
N SER A 188 6.17 -0.66 6.97
CA SER A 188 5.49 -0.47 8.26
C SER A 188 5.25 1.00 8.64
N ALA A 189 5.40 1.94 7.70
CA ALA A 189 4.99 3.33 7.93
C ALA A 189 3.46 3.41 8.08
N VAL A 190 3.03 4.31 8.94
CA VAL A 190 1.62 4.62 9.20
C VAL A 190 1.30 5.99 8.64
N THR A 191 0.24 6.07 7.84
CA THR A 191 -0.37 7.32 7.38
C THR A 191 -1.76 7.44 8.02
N GLU A 192 -2.04 8.57 8.64
CA GLU A 192 -3.29 8.76 9.39
C GLU A 192 -4.19 9.79 8.71
N PHE A 193 -5.47 9.46 8.57
CA PHE A 193 -6.50 10.40 8.14
C PHE A 193 -7.64 10.44 9.15
N SER A 194 -8.14 11.64 9.44
CA SER A 194 -9.37 11.79 10.20
C SER A 194 -10.56 11.36 9.37
N VAL A 195 -11.45 10.54 9.94
CA VAL A 195 -12.64 10.02 9.26
C VAL A 195 -13.90 10.63 9.85
N SER A 196 -14.74 11.18 8.99
CA SER A 196 -16.07 11.64 9.31
C SER A 196 -17.08 11.20 8.23
N PRO A 197 -18.41 11.26 8.47
CA PRO A 197 -19.38 10.92 7.44
C PRO A 197 -19.32 11.80 6.19
N LYS A 198 -18.73 13.00 6.30
CA LYS A 198 -18.69 13.99 5.22
C LYS A 198 -17.38 13.98 4.44
N ARG A 199 -16.30 13.50 5.04
CA ARG A 199 -14.93 13.49 4.41
C ARG A 199 -13.97 12.57 5.15
N LEU A 200 -12.99 12.08 4.42
CA LEU A 200 -11.70 11.60 4.91
C LEU A 200 -10.75 12.75 4.98
#